data_8dad141d89c1dabef9db13b7e0904c2a
#
_entry.id   8dad141d89c1dabef9db13b7e0904c2a
#
_cell.length_a   1.000
_cell.length_b   1.000
_cell.length_c   1.000
_cell.angle_alpha   90.00
_cell.angle_beta   90.00
_cell.angle_gamma   90.00
#
_symmetry.space_group_name_H-M   'P 1'
#
loop_
_entity.id
_entity.type
_entity.pdbx_description
1 polymer ?
#
loop_
_entity_poly.entity_id
_entity_poly.type
_entity_poly.pdbx_seq_one_letter_code
_entity_poly.pdbx_strand_id
1 'polypeptide(L)'
;LTEISKSDDVVVIEEAGSWMKVRSVDGYIGYVKSNTLEKAEKQTRKSEYEEPEYTNIQKDYKINLAWHQVTSQAANENVASVIAGTTGLTTISPTWFTIQDTNGNITSLASSAYVDAAHQAGLEVWGLVDNFTNQVDTLAVLSNTQSRANMISQLITEAQNSGLDGINVDFEQITEEMSDHYIQFIRELSVECRKNQIVLSVDNYVPGFTSHYNREEQGIVADYVIIMGYDEHFAGSEEAGSVASIDFVREGITETLKEVPKEKVINGLPFFTRLWIESSSGLTSQAIGMQEAETAVANAGVTASWDEETQQNYAEWTADGNTYKIWLEDEQSLEAKLKVMQEYDLAGAAAWKLGFEKSGIWELISRYVNG
;
A
#
# COMPACT_ATOMS: atom_id res chain seq x y z
N LEU A 1 20.37 35.52 9.02
CA LEU A 1 19.91 36.57 8.13
C LEU A 1 21.11 37.09 7.36
N THR A 2 20.91 37.51 6.11
CA THR A 2 21.96 38.03 5.24
C THR A 2 21.85 39.55 5.13
N GLU A 3 22.96 40.22 4.73
CA GLU A 3 22.98 41.62 4.33
C GLU A 3 22.96 41.72 2.81
N ILE A 4 22.22 42.69 2.27
CA ILE A 4 22.19 43.00 0.84
C ILE A 4 22.94 44.33 0.64
N SER A 5 23.97 44.30 -0.17
CA SER A 5 24.81 45.48 -0.49
C SER A 5 24.18 46.30 -1.62
N LYS A 6 24.62 47.57 -1.76
CA LYS A 6 24.08 48.51 -2.75
C LYS A 6 24.17 48.07 -4.21
N SER A 7 25.11 47.14 -4.50
CA SER A 7 25.34 46.61 -5.86
C SER A 7 24.71 45.22 -6.09
N ASP A 8 24.00 44.69 -5.11
CA ASP A 8 23.44 43.35 -5.24
C ASP A 8 22.10 43.39 -5.98
N ASP A 9 21.94 42.47 -6.93
CA ASP A 9 20.67 42.25 -7.62
C ASP A 9 19.71 41.48 -6.72
N VAL A 10 18.45 41.88 -6.71
CA VAL A 10 17.37 41.16 -6.01
C VAL A 10 16.18 40.97 -6.93
N VAL A 11 15.46 39.87 -6.73
CA VAL A 11 14.18 39.63 -7.40
C VAL A 11 13.06 40.12 -6.51
N VAL A 12 12.26 41.07 -6.96
CA VAL A 12 11.06 41.53 -6.27
C VAL A 12 9.97 40.46 -6.41
N ILE A 13 9.48 39.96 -5.27
CA ILE A 13 8.42 38.96 -5.20
C ILE A 13 7.06 39.62 -5.02
N GLU A 14 6.99 40.66 -4.14
CA GLU A 14 5.75 41.30 -3.74
C GLU A 14 5.97 42.73 -3.29
N GLU A 15 5.02 43.63 -3.59
CA GLU A 15 4.99 45.02 -3.07
C GLU A 15 4.19 45.05 -1.76
N ALA A 16 4.82 45.46 -0.67
CA ALA A 16 4.23 45.56 0.66
C ALA A 16 4.28 47.00 1.18
N GLY A 17 3.61 47.92 0.50
CA GLY A 17 3.56 49.33 0.83
C GLY A 17 4.93 50.02 0.71
N SER A 18 5.50 50.49 1.82
CA SER A 18 6.87 51.08 1.87
C SER A 18 8.01 50.05 1.88
N TRP A 19 7.67 48.79 1.79
CA TRP A 19 8.61 47.67 1.77
C TRP A 19 8.38 46.82 0.52
N MET A 20 9.44 46.17 0.06
CA MET A 20 9.39 45.13 -0.97
C MET A 20 9.85 43.80 -0.39
N LYS A 21 9.09 42.74 -0.61
CA LYS A 21 9.55 41.36 -0.38
C LYS A 21 10.45 40.96 -1.53
N VAL A 22 11.67 40.61 -1.21
CA VAL A 22 12.68 40.31 -2.23
C VAL A 22 13.36 38.99 -1.95
N ARG A 23 13.92 38.38 -3.00
CA ARG A 23 14.81 37.23 -2.93
C ARG A 23 16.21 37.65 -3.41
N SER A 24 17.24 37.42 -2.58
CA SER A 24 18.65 37.62 -2.97
C SER A 24 19.11 36.58 -3.99
N VAL A 25 20.27 36.79 -4.59
CA VAL A 25 20.93 35.84 -5.51
C VAL A 25 21.16 34.49 -4.83
N ASP A 26 21.48 34.52 -3.51
CA ASP A 26 21.73 33.32 -2.71
C ASP A 26 20.44 32.62 -2.23
N GLY A 27 19.26 33.08 -2.66
CA GLY A 27 17.97 32.49 -2.36
C GLY A 27 17.31 32.94 -1.07
N TYR A 28 17.92 33.84 -0.28
CA TYR A 28 17.29 34.35 0.94
C TYR A 28 16.11 35.26 0.61
N ILE A 29 15.00 35.07 1.32
CA ILE A 29 13.79 35.89 1.18
C ILE A 29 13.66 36.81 2.40
N GLY A 30 13.44 38.11 2.16
CA GLY A 30 13.30 39.11 3.20
C GLY A 30 12.63 40.38 2.68
N TYR A 31 12.59 41.42 3.51
CA TYR A 31 12.01 42.71 3.17
C TYR A 31 13.08 43.79 3.16
N VAL A 32 13.04 44.63 2.12
CA VAL A 32 13.84 45.84 1.98
C VAL A 32 12.93 47.04 1.81
N LYS A 33 13.40 48.22 2.17
CA LYS A 33 12.62 49.46 1.93
C LYS A 33 12.54 49.74 0.44
N SER A 34 11.34 50.08 -0.06
CA SER A 34 11.11 50.32 -1.50
C SER A 34 12.02 51.41 -2.08
N ASN A 35 12.40 52.43 -1.28
CA ASN A 35 13.26 53.52 -1.67
C ASN A 35 14.77 53.17 -1.74
N THR A 36 15.15 51.95 -1.35
CA THR A 36 16.54 51.46 -1.45
C THR A 36 16.77 50.68 -2.71
N LEU A 37 15.70 50.35 -3.46
CA LEU A 37 15.79 49.64 -4.74
C LEU A 37 15.83 50.66 -5.88
N GLU A 38 16.67 50.41 -6.89
CA GLU A 38 16.58 51.06 -8.18
C GLU A 38 15.39 50.53 -8.96
N LYS A 39 14.96 51.24 -10.03
CA LYS A 39 13.79 50.84 -10.80
C LYS A 39 13.99 49.42 -11.36
N ALA A 40 13.12 48.50 -10.95
CA ALA A 40 13.15 47.12 -11.45
C ALA A 40 12.85 47.06 -12.97
N GLU A 41 13.69 46.37 -13.70
CA GLU A 41 13.33 45.94 -15.05
C GLU A 41 12.55 44.63 -14.97
N LYS A 42 11.42 44.56 -15.66
CA LYS A 42 10.65 43.35 -15.76
C LYS A 42 11.42 42.35 -16.65
N GLN A 43 12.06 41.40 -16.05
CA GLN A 43 12.69 40.29 -16.77
C GLN A 43 11.71 39.12 -16.83
N THR A 44 11.41 38.65 -18.04
CA THR A 44 10.70 37.40 -18.25
C THR A 44 11.73 36.32 -18.51
N ARG A 45 11.97 35.47 -17.54
CA ARG A 45 12.75 34.23 -17.75
C ARG A 45 11.76 33.16 -18.22
N LYS A 46 11.99 32.59 -19.38
CA LYS A 46 11.38 31.33 -19.77
C LYS A 46 12.24 30.22 -19.16
N SER A 47 11.60 29.32 -18.46
CA SER A 47 12.25 28.08 -18.05
C SER A 47 12.47 27.24 -19.32
N GLU A 48 13.71 26.82 -19.55
CA GLU A 48 14.04 25.79 -20.54
C GLU A 48 14.04 24.40 -19.88
N TYR A 49 13.53 24.33 -18.63
CA TYR A 49 13.39 23.06 -17.91
C TYR A 49 12.29 22.24 -18.59
N GLU A 50 12.71 21.13 -19.12
CA GLU A 50 11.80 20.05 -19.53
C GLU A 50 11.60 19.15 -18.31
N GLU A 51 10.37 18.98 -17.91
CA GLU A 51 10.02 18.09 -16.81
C GLU A 51 10.43 16.66 -17.19
N PRO A 52 11.26 15.99 -16.38
CA PRO A 52 11.66 14.63 -16.70
C PRO A 52 10.42 13.73 -16.66
N GLU A 53 10.27 12.94 -17.72
CA GLU A 53 9.25 11.90 -17.75
C GLU A 53 9.63 10.79 -16.78
N TYR A 54 8.75 10.49 -15.83
CA TYR A 54 8.96 9.38 -14.92
C TYR A 54 8.72 8.05 -15.67
N THR A 55 9.76 7.26 -15.80
CA THR A 55 9.65 5.90 -16.34
C THR A 55 9.25 4.94 -15.23
N ASN A 56 8.24 4.13 -15.49
CA ASN A 56 7.76 3.10 -14.57
C ASN A 56 8.14 1.72 -15.09
N ILE A 57 8.32 0.77 -14.18
CA ILE A 57 8.53 -0.64 -14.50
C ILE A 57 7.15 -1.31 -14.54
N GLN A 58 6.49 -1.26 -15.69
CA GLN A 58 5.23 -1.94 -15.91
C GLN A 58 5.44 -3.29 -16.58
N LYS A 59 4.65 -4.27 -16.14
CA LYS A 59 4.63 -5.60 -16.75
C LYS A 59 3.66 -5.63 -17.93
N ASP A 60 3.91 -6.48 -18.88
CA ASP A 60 3.06 -6.72 -20.06
C ASP A 60 1.93 -7.73 -19.78
N TYR A 61 1.77 -8.11 -18.51
CA TYR A 61 0.72 -8.97 -17.98
C TYR A 61 0.10 -8.34 -16.74
N LYS A 62 -1.13 -8.74 -16.40
CA LYS A 62 -1.77 -8.31 -15.15
C LYS A 62 -1.15 -9.02 -13.95
N ILE A 63 -0.92 -8.26 -12.90
CA ILE A 63 -0.36 -8.77 -11.65
C ILE A 63 -1.41 -9.63 -10.93
N ASN A 64 -1.02 -10.83 -10.55
CA ASN A 64 -1.73 -11.66 -9.57
C ASN A 64 -0.77 -11.90 -8.42
N LEU A 65 -0.92 -11.10 -7.35
CA LEU A 65 -0.01 -11.07 -6.21
C LEU A 65 -0.63 -11.79 -5.02
N ALA A 66 0.20 -12.48 -4.25
CA ALA A 66 -0.21 -12.99 -2.94
C ALA A 66 0.79 -12.58 -1.86
N TRP A 67 0.29 -12.06 -0.75
CA TRP A 67 1.12 -11.84 0.43
C TRP A 67 1.37 -13.16 1.16
N HIS A 68 2.63 -13.40 1.49
CA HIS A 68 3.05 -14.54 2.30
C HIS A 68 3.57 -14.06 3.65
N GLN A 69 2.81 -14.32 4.71
CA GLN A 69 3.23 -13.96 6.06
C GLN A 69 4.39 -14.83 6.54
N VAL A 70 5.59 -14.27 6.53
CA VAL A 70 6.83 -14.90 6.99
C VAL A 70 7.21 -14.30 8.35
N THR A 71 7.17 -15.09 9.40
CA THR A 71 7.41 -14.65 10.80
C THR A 71 8.76 -15.05 11.37
N SER A 72 9.54 -15.83 10.62
CA SER A 72 10.87 -16.29 11.01
C SER A 72 11.69 -16.75 9.81
N GLN A 73 13.01 -16.84 9.93
CA GLN A 73 13.87 -17.40 8.89
C GLN A 73 13.46 -18.83 8.49
N ALA A 74 13.06 -19.65 9.45
CA ALA A 74 12.62 -21.03 9.17
C ALA A 74 11.32 -21.08 8.34
N ALA A 75 10.46 -20.07 8.42
CA ALA A 75 9.22 -20.01 7.64
C ALA A 75 9.49 -19.87 6.12
N ASN A 76 10.66 -19.37 5.73
CA ASN A 76 11.06 -19.29 4.32
C ASN A 76 11.15 -20.67 3.64
N GLU A 77 11.48 -21.72 4.39
CA GLU A 77 11.63 -23.07 3.87
C GLU A 77 10.32 -23.65 3.30
N ASN A 78 9.18 -23.08 3.69
CA ASN A 78 7.86 -23.55 3.26
C ASN A 78 7.40 -23.00 1.89
N VAL A 79 8.15 -22.09 1.27
CA VAL A 79 7.71 -21.42 0.04
C VAL A 79 7.25 -22.39 -1.05
N ALA A 80 7.99 -23.43 -1.32
CA ALA A 80 7.65 -24.40 -2.36
C ALA A 80 6.30 -25.09 -2.10
N SER A 81 5.96 -25.38 -0.84
CA SER A 81 4.67 -26.00 -0.48
C SER A 81 3.52 -24.98 -0.54
N VAL A 82 3.79 -23.73 -0.19
CA VAL A 82 2.77 -22.66 -0.18
C VAL A 82 2.37 -22.29 -1.61
N ILE A 83 3.31 -22.21 -2.55
CA ILE A 83 3.03 -21.87 -3.95
C ILE A 83 2.52 -23.06 -4.78
N ALA A 84 2.72 -24.31 -4.33
CA ALA A 84 2.31 -25.49 -5.08
C ALA A 84 0.81 -25.58 -5.36
N GLY A 85 -0.02 -24.92 -4.56
CA GLY A 85 -1.48 -24.86 -4.70
C GLY A 85 -1.97 -23.65 -5.47
N THR A 86 -1.10 -22.78 -5.97
CA THR A 86 -1.49 -21.54 -6.66
C THR A 86 -1.49 -21.73 -8.18
N THR A 87 -2.55 -21.27 -8.83
CA THR A 87 -2.67 -21.29 -10.30
C THR A 87 -2.73 -19.86 -10.81
N GLY A 88 -1.86 -19.52 -11.77
CA GLY A 88 -1.85 -18.18 -12.38
C GLY A 88 -1.34 -17.06 -11.48
N LEU A 89 -0.75 -17.38 -10.32
CA LEU A 89 -0.01 -16.43 -9.52
C LEU A 89 1.19 -15.91 -10.34
N THR A 90 1.48 -14.63 -10.27
CA THR A 90 2.63 -14.01 -10.95
C THR A 90 3.66 -13.49 -9.96
N THR A 91 3.22 -13.12 -8.77
CA THR A 91 4.03 -12.40 -7.80
C THR A 91 3.74 -12.88 -6.39
N ILE A 92 4.77 -13.09 -5.60
CA ILE A 92 4.65 -13.37 -4.17
C ILE A 92 5.34 -12.26 -3.36
N SER A 93 4.65 -11.77 -2.32
CA SER A 93 5.16 -10.70 -1.47
C SER A 93 5.33 -11.20 -0.03
N PRO A 94 6.54 -11.65 0.34
CA PRO A 94 6.82 -12.10 1.71
C PRO A 94 7.01 -10.90 2.65
N THR A 95 6.47 -10.99 3.88
CA THR A 95 6.60 -9.97 4.94
C THR A 95 7.99 -10.06 5.58
N TRP A 96 9.00 -9.46 4.94
CA TRP A 96 10.40 -9.68 5.30
C TRP A 96 11.08 -8.57 6.06
N PHE A 97 10.62 -7.33 5.87
CA PHE A 97 11.33 -6.17 6.40
C PHE A 97 10.43 -5.39 7.36
N THR A 98 10.99 -5.00 8.50
CA THR A 98 10.30 -4.15 9.49
C THR A 98 11.26 -3.08 9.98
N ILE A 99 10.79 -1.84 10.19
CA ILE A 99 11.60 -0.78 10.79
C ILE A 99 12.03 -1.20 12.19
N GLN A 100 13.33 -1.13 12.47
CA GLN A 100 13.92 -1.58 13.74
C GLN A 100 14.15 -0.45 14.75
N ASP A 101 14.54 0.73 14.27
CA ASP A 101 14.84 1.88 15.12
C ASP A 101 14.66 3.23 14.39
N THR A 102 14.80 4.33 15.14
CA THR A 102 14.64 5.69 14.62
C THR A 102 15.78 6.17 13.72
N ASN A 103 16.88 5.41 13.59
CA ASN A 103 17.92 5.68 12.61
C ASN A 103 17.61 5.11 11.23
N GLY A 104 16.45 4.48 11.06
CA GLY A 104 16.04 3.82 9.83
C GLY A 104 16.73 2.48 9.58
N ASN A 105 17.20 1.79 10.62
CA ASN A 105 17.60 0.40 10.49
C ASN A 105 16.38 -0.49 10.31
N ILE A 106 16.53 -1.56 9.52
CA ILE A 106 15.48 -2.56 9.30
C ILE A 106 15.92 -3.92 9.85
N THR A 107 14.95 -4.73 10.27
CA THR A 107 15.14 -6.17 10.38
C THR A 107 14.87 -6.82 9.04
N SER A 108 15.54 -7.94 8.74
CA SER A 108 15.38 -8.66 7.47
C SER A 108 15.22 -10.16 7.71
N LEU A 109 14.23 -10.75 7.07
CA LEU A 109 14.02 -12.18 6.93
C LEU A 109 14.29 -12.65 5.49
N ALA A 110 14.85 -11.80 4.64
CA ALA A 110 15.12 -12.11 3.24
C ALA A 110 15.96 -13.39 3.05
N SER A 111 15.63 -14.14 2.01
CA SER A 111 16.27 -15.44 1.73
C SER A 111 16.41 -15.62 0.21
N SER A 112 17.66 -15.71 -0.28
CA SER A 112 17.93 -16.01 -1.68
C SER A 112 17.40 -17.39 -2.10
N ALA A 113 17.42 -18.37 -1.19
CA ALA A 113 16.87 -19.70 -1.46
C ALA A 113 15.35 -19.66 -1.67
N TYR A 114 14.64 -18.78 -0.97
CA TYR A 114 13.21 -18.52 -1.21
C TYR A 114 12.99 -17.91 -2.60
N VAL A 115 13.76 -16.87 -2.94
CA VAL A 115 13.68 -16.21 -4.24
C VAL A 115 13.95 -17.19 -5.37
N ASP A 116 15.02 -18.00 -5.24
CA ASP A 116 15.35 -19.04 -6.23
C ASP A 116 14.20 -20.03 -6.43
N ALA A 117 13.53 -20.46 -5.35
CA ALA A 117 12.40 -21.38 -5.42
C ALA A 117 11.17 -20.72 -6.09
N ALA A 118 10.88 -19.45 -5.79
CA ALA A 118 9.80 -18.70 -6.43
C ALA A 118 10.08 -18.47 -7.93
N HIS A 119 11.29 -18.08 -8.29
CA HIS A 119 11.72 -17.93 -9.69
C HIS A 119 11.64 -19.23 -10.47
N GLN A 120 12.01 -20.37 -9.87
CA GLN A 120 11.84 -21.70 -10.49
C GLN A 120 10.37 -22.03 -10.77
N ALA A 121 9.45 -21.49 -9.98
CA ALA A 121 8.01 -21.60 -10.19
C ALA A 121 7.46 -20.53 -11.15
N GLY A 122 8.29 -19.63 -11.68
CA GLY A 122 7.92 -18.53 -12.58
C GLY A 122 7.29 -17.33 -11.89
N LEU A 123 7.51 -17.16 -10.57
CA LEU A 123 6.97 -16.04 -9.79
C LEU A 123 8.04 -14.98 -9.55
N GLU A 124 7.64 -13.71 -9.62
CA GLU A 124 8.44 -12.61 -9.07
C GLU A 124 8.29 -12.54 -7.54
N VAL A 125 9.31 -12.00 -6.87
CA VAL A 125 9.32 -11.81 -5.42
C VAL A 125 9.45 -10.32 -5.11
N TRP A 126 8.40 -9.73 -4.53
CA TRP A 126 8.41 -8.36 -4.06
C TRP A 126 8.45 -8.34 -2.53
N GLY A 127 9.63 -8.09 -1.96
CA GLY A 127 9.80 -8.10 -0.49
C GLY A 127 9.02 -6.98 0.17
N LEU A 128 8.12 -7.33 1.10
CA LEU A 128 7.31 -6.36 1.82
C LEU A 128 8.10 -5.74 2.96
N VAL A 129 8.00 -4.41 3.09
CA VAL A 129 8.48 -3.62 4.23
C VAL A 129 7.31 -2.97 4.95
N ASP A 130 7.27 -3.15 6.26
CA ASP A 130 6.23 -2.61 7.14
C ASP A 130 6.78 -1.71 8.25
N ASN A 131 5.86 -0.99 8.92
CA ASN A 131 6.11 -0.22 10.13
C ASN A 131 5.35 -0.77 11.35
N PHE A 132 5.02 -2.07 11.37
CA PHE A 132 4.18 -2.72 12.39
C PHE A 132 4.92 -2.96 13.70
N THR A 133 5.52 -1.93 14.24
CA THR A 133 6.22 -1.98 15.52
C THR A 133 5.76 -0.86 16.44
N ASN A 134 5.31 -1.21 17.65
CA ASN A 134 4.99 -0.24 18.69
C ASN A 134 6.24 0.34 19.39
N GLN A 135 7.44 -0.07 18.97
CA GLN A 135 8.70 0.31 19.61
C GLN A 135 9.43 1.44 18.88
N VAL A 136 9.02 1.74 17.64
CA VAL A 136 9.66 2.74 16.79
C VAL A 136 8.66 3.83 16.43
N ASP A 137 9.06 5.08 16.64
CA ASP A 137 8.32 6.23 16.17
C ASP A 137 8.53 6.41 14.67
N THR A 138 7.51 6.03 13.88
CA THR A 138 7.52 6.14 12.41
C THR A 138 7.73 7.58 11.94
N LEU A 139 7.16 8.58 12.64
CA LEU A 139 7.37 9.99 12.31
C LEU A 139 8.84 10.39 12.47
N ALA A 140 9.50 9.95 13.53
CA ALA A 140 10.91 10.24 13.74
C ALA A 140 11.80 9.65 12.64
N VAL A 141 11.47 8.46 12.10
CA VAL A 141 12.17 7.85 10.96
C VAL A 141 11.89 8.65 9.68
N LEU A 142 10.63 8.87 9.34
CA LEU A 142 10.23 9.47 8.08
C LEU A 142 10.59 10.95 7.97
N SER A 143 10.56 11.71 9.06
CA SER A 143 10.92 13.13 9.07
C SER A 143 12.44 13.40 8.98
N ASN A 144 13.26 12.39 9.25
CA ASN A 144 14.72 12.51 9.23
C ASN A 144 15.30 12.01 7.89
N THR A 145 15.92 12.89 7.12
CA THR A 145 16.53 12.56 5.82
C THR A 145 17.57 11.45 5.92
N GLN A 146 18.39 11.45 6.98
CA GLN A 146 19.44 10.44 7.14
C GLN A 146 18.84 9.06 7.45
N SER A 147 17.76 9.02 8.25
CA SER A 147 17.06 7.77 8.59
C SER A 147 16.37 7.18 7.34
N ARG A 148 15.71 8.03 6.54
CA ARG A 148 15.14 7.58 5.25
C ARG A 148 16.22 7.05 4.32
N ALA A 149 17.34 7.80 4.15
CA ALA A 149 18.44 7.36 3.30
C ALA A 149 19.07 6.03 3.76
N ASN A 150 19.21 5.83 5.07
CA ASN A 150 19.70 4.58 5.64
C ASN A 150 18.75 3.41 5.37
N MET A 151 17.44 3.60 5.59
CA MET A 151 16.41 2.59 5.33
C MET A 151 16.39 2.19 3.84
N ILE A 152 16.37 3.16 2.95
CA ILE A 152 16.40 2.94 1.49
C ILE A 152 17.66 2.16 1.08
N SER A 153 18.83 2.57 1.58
CA SER A 153 20.09 1.88 1.28
C SER A 153 20.08 0.43 1.71
N GLN A 154 19.51 0.12 2.86
CA GLN A 154 19.38 -1.26 3.34
C GLN A 154 18.38 -2.06 2.50
N LEU A 155 17.20 -1.50 2.17
CA LEU A 155 16.21 -2.16 1.32
C LEU A 155 16.78 -2.53 -0.06
N ILE A 156 17.48 -1.60 -0.70
CA ILE A 156 18.12 -1.86 -2.00
C ILE A 156 19.23 -2.90 -1.88
N THR A 157 20.03 -2.84 -0.80
CA THR A 157 21.10 -3.83 -0.56
C THR A 157 20.52 -5.23 -0.34
N GLU A 158 19.45 -5.36 0.44
CA GLU A 158 18.75 -6.63 0.67
C GLU A 158 18.13 -7.16 -0.63
N ALA A 159 17.51 -6.28 -1.41
CA ALA A 159 16.91 -6.65 -2.69
C ALA A 159 17.98 -7.20 -3.67
N GLN A 160 19.13 -6.53 -3.79
CA GLN A 160 20.24 -6.99 -4.64
C GLN A 160 20.85 -8.31 -4.14
N ASN A 161 21.07 -8.43 -2.82
CA ASN A 161 21.69 -9.61 -2.24
C ASN A 161 20.81 -10.85 -2.34
N SER A 162 19.49 -10.68 -2.23
CA SER A 162 18.52 -11.78 -2.26
C SER A 162 17.98 -12.05 -3.67
N GLY A 163 18.18 -11.14 -4.63
CA GLY A 163 17.66 -11.27 -6.00
C GLY A 163 16.19 -10.93 -6.12
N LEU A 164 15.68 -9.97 -5.31
CA LEU A 164 14.29 -9.51 -5.37
C LEU A 164 13.98 -8.79 -6.68
N ASP A 165 12.77 -8.98 -7.19
CA ASP A 165 12.24 -8.28 -8.36
C ASP A 165 11.57 -6.95 -8.00
N GLY A 166 11.09 -6.84 -6.75
CA GLY A 166 10.40 -5.65 -6.26
C GLY A 166 10.49 -5.45 -4.75
N ILE A 167 10.07 -4.24 -4.34
CA ILE A 167 9.82 -3.85 -2.96
C ILE A 167 8.35 -3.44 -2.86
N ASN A 168 7.65 -4.00 -1.90
CA ASN A 168 6.27 -3.67 -1.57
C ASN A 168 6.25 -2.90 -0.24
N VAL A 169 5.76 -1.66 -0.24
CA VAL A 169 5.71 -0.81 0.96
C VAL A 169 4.33 -0.88 1.57
N ASP A 170 4.23 -1.46 2.75
CA ASP A 170 3.00 -1.60 3.54
C ASP A 170 3.12 -0.81 4.86
N PHE A 171 3.10 0.54 4.73
CA PHE A 171 3.14 1.42 5.89
C PHE A 171 1.72 1.82 6.28
N GLU A 172 1.28 1.29 7.40
CA GLU A 172 -0.02 1.58 7.97
C GLU A 172 0.04 2.67 9.05
N GLN A 173 -1.13 3.17 9.45
CA GLN A 173 -1.30 4.18 10.49
C GLN A 173 -0.49 5.47 10.24
N ILE A 174 -0.21 5.77 8.98
CA ILE A 174 0.36 7.07 8.61
C ILE A 174 -0.65 8.16 8.96
N THR A 175 -0.26 9.07 9.82
CA THR A 175 -1.09 10.20 10.23
C THR A 175 -0.95 11.37 9.25
N GLU A 176 -1.86 12.36 9.37
CA GLU A 176 -1.77 13.58 8.57
C GLU A 176 -0.43 14.33 8.76
N GLU A 177 0.14 14.31 9.99
CA GLU A 177 1.45 14.86 10.28
C GLU A 177 2.60 14.12 9.56
N MET A 178 2.46 12.83 9.33
CA MET A 178 3.45 11.99 8.64
C MET A 178 3.38 12.10 7.12
N SER A 179 2.27 12.57 6.56
CA SER A 179 1.92 12.50 5.15
C SER A 179 3.03 13.00 4.21
N ASP A 180 3.52 14.24 4.43
CA ASP A 180 4.58 14.84 3.60
C ASP A 180 5.91 14.08 3.70
N HIS A 181 6.19 13.51 4.86
CA HIS A 181 7.41 12.72 5.08
C HIS A 181 7.30 11.33 4.46
N TYR A 182 6.11 10.73 4.51
CA TYR A 182 5.85 9.44 3.89
C TYR A 182 5.95 9.51 2.37
N ILE A 183 5.28 10.49 1.75
CA ILE A 183 5.38 10.63 0.29
C ILE A 183 6.81 10.99 -0.15
N GLN A 184 7.56 11.73 0.68
CA GLN A 184 8.98 11.99 0.40
C GLN A 184 9.81 10.71 0.46
N PHE A 185 9.54 9.80 1.40
CA PHE A 185 10.17 8.48 1.45
C PHE A 185 9.87 7.68 0.18
N ILE A 186 8.63 7.65 -0.28
CA ILE A 186 8.25 6.93 -1.51
C ILE A 186 8.96 7.51 -2.74
N ARG A 187 9.08 8.84 -2.85
CA ARG A 187 9.85 9.50 -3.92
C ARG A 187 11.32 9.09 -3.90
N GLU A 188 11.95 9.16 -2.75
CA GLU A 188 13.37 8.81 -2.60
C GLU A 188 13.61 7.33 -2.91
N LEU A 189 12.77 6.43 -2.40
CA LEU A 189 12.84 5.00 -2.68
C LEU A 189 12.62 4.70 -4.17
N SER A 190 11.65 5.36 -4.81
CA SER A 190 11.34 5.15 -6.23
C SER A 190 12.52 5.45 -7.15
N VAL A 191 13.34 6.46 -6.81
CA VAL A 191 14.56 6.81 -7.58
C VAL A 191 15.58 5.67 -7.50
N GLU A 192 15.79 5.12 -6.31
CA GLU A 192 16.75 4.03 -6.13
C GLU A 192 16.23 2.71 -6.72
N CYS A 193 14.93 2.43 -6.61
CA CYS A 193 14.30 1.27 -7.25
C CYS A 193 14.50 1.31 -8.78
N ARG A 194 14.23 2.44 -9.45
CA ARG A 194 14.43 2.59 -10.90
C ARG A 194 15.89 2.40 -11.31
N LYS A 195 16.85 2.98 -10.57
CA LYS A 195 18.29 2.80 -10.85
C LYS A 195 18.72 1.34 -10.81
N ASN A 196 18.07 0.53 -10.00
CA ASN A 196 18.39 -0.87 -9.78
C ASN A 196 17.41 -1.83 -10.49
N GLN A 197 16.46 -1.32 -11.28
CA GLN A 197 15.44 -2.09 -11.99
C GLN A 197 14.56 -2.94 -11.06
N ILE A 198 14.27 -2.43 -9.87
CA ILE A 198 13.43 -3.03 -8.85
C ILE A 198 12.04 -2.39 -8.94
N VAL A 199 10.99 -3.20 -9.02
CA VAL A 199 9.60 -2.74 -8.99
C VAL A 199 9.30 -2.11 -7.63
N LEU A 200 8.58 -0.98 -7.60
CA LEU A 200 8.06 -0.38 -6.39
C LEU A 200 6.53 -0.45 -6.38
N SER A 201 5.97 -1.15 -5.40
CA SER A 201 4.54 -1.12 -5.10
C SER A 201 4.29 -0.53 -3.71
N VAL A 202 3.13 0.10 -3.54
CA VAL A 202 2.73 0.77 -2.30
C VAL A 202 1.33 0.34 -1.92
N ASP A 203 1.14 -0.15 -0.70
CA ASP A 203 -0.15 -0.58 -0.18
C ASP A 203 -0.84 0.60 0.52
N ASN A 204 -2.14 0.75 0.28
CA ASN A 204 -2.95 1.79 0.88
C ASN A 204 -4.29 1.23 1.34
N TYR A 205 -4.80 1.74 2.45
CA TYR A 205 -6.21 1.59 2.79
C TYR A 205 -7.11 2.26 1.75
N VAL A 206 -8.39 1.95 1.77
CA VAL A 206 -9.42 2.62 0.98
C VAL A 206 -9.38 4.14 1.23
N PRO A 207 -9.48 5.00 0.19
CA PRO A 207 -9.28 6.45 0.29
C PRO A 207 -10.12 7.17 1.34
N GLY A 208 -11.35 6.70 1.62
CA GLY A 208 -12.24 7.32 2.59
C GLY A 208 -11.64 7.57 3.97
N PHE A 209 -10.67 6.75 4.38
CA PHE A 209 -9.99 6.86 5.68
C PHE A 209 -8.59 7.51 5.59
N THR A 210 -8.03 7.62 4.40
CA THR A 210 -6.61 7.95 4.19
C THR A 210 -6.37 8.91 3.04
N SER A 211 -7.21 9.95 2.93
CA SER A 211 -7.07 11.00 1.91
C SER A 211 -5.70 11.69 1.93
N HIS A 212 -5.02 11.70 3.08
CA HIS A 212 -3.71 12.29 3.28
C HIS A 212 -2.52 11.43 2.78
N TYR A 213 -2.76 10.23 2.22
CA TYR A 213 -1.69 9.37 1.69
C TYR A 213 -1.09 9.85 0.35
N ASN A 214 -1.64 10.93 -0.24
CA ASN A 214 -1.17 11.53 -1.50
C ASN A 214 -1.03 10.51 -2.65
N ARG A 215 -2.12 9.85 -2.99
CA ARG A 215 -2.16 8.79 -4.03
C ARG A 215 -1.83 9.31 -5.41
N GLU A 216 -2.15 10.57 -5.70
CA GLU A 216 -1.79 11.21 -6.97
C GLU A 216 -0.27 11.14 -7.19
N GLU A 217 0.53 11.54 -6.19
CA GLU A 217 1.98 11.48 -6.28
C GLU A 217 2.51 10.04 -6.25
N GLN A 218 1.89 9.14 -5.45
CA GLN A 218 2.22 7.71 -5.51
C GLN A 218 1.97 7.16 -6.92
N GLY A 219 0.87 7.53 -7.55
CA GLY A 219 0.53 7.17 -8.93
C GLY A 219 1.55 7.66 -9.97
N ILE A 220 2.32 8.72 -9.67
CA ILE A 220 3.40 9.20 -10.53
C ILE A 220 4.68 8.38 -10.29
N VAL A 221 5.09 8.22 -9.03
CA VAL A 221 6.43 7.75 -8.69
C VAL A 221 6.54 6.23 -8.45
N ALA A 222 5.48 5.58 -7.99
CA ALA A 222 5.44 4.12 -7.84
C ALA A 222 5.06 3.43 -9.15
N ASP A 223 5.44 2.17 -9.29
CA ASP A 223 5.06 1.33 -10.43
C ASP A 223 3.64 0.80 -10.26
N TYR A 224 3.27 0.42 -9.04
CA TYR A 224 1.93 -0.03 -8.68
C TYR A 224 1.46 0.57 -7.35
N VAL A 225 0.15 0.80 -7.27
CA VAL A 225 -0.55 1.21 -6.05
C VAL A 225 -1.59 0.14 -5.74
N ILE A 226 -1.44 -0.51 -4.60
CA ILE A 226 -2.32 -1.60 -4.17
C ILE A 226 -3.33 -1.04 -3.17
N ILE A 227 -4.61 -1.31 -3.42
CA ILE A 227 -5.69 -0.99 -2.49
C ILE A 227 -5.88 -2.20 -1.59
N MET A 228 -5.77 -2.06 -0.28
CA MET A 228 -6.26 -3.06 0.67
C MET A 228 -7.79 -2.99 0.71
N GLY A 229 -8.45 -3.67 -0.23
CA GLY A 229 -9.90 -3.67 -0.41
C GLY A 229 -10.63 -4.53 0.62
N TYR A 230 -10.22 -4.43 1.88
CA TYR A 230 -10.72 -5.17 3.02
C TYR A 230 -10.56 -4.38 4.32
N ASP A 231 -10.92 -4.99 5.45
CA ASP A 231 -11.01 -4.37 6.78
C ASP A 231 -12.01 -3.20 6.85
N GLU A 232 -13.13 -3.30 6.09
CA GLU A 232 -14.30 -2.44 6.25
C GLU A 232 -14.82 -2.50 7.70
N HIS A 233 -14.95 -3.73 8.23
CA HIS A 233 -15.12 -3.99 9.66
C HIS A 233 -13.93 -4.82 10.16
N PHE A 234 -13.30 -4.36 11.22
CA PHE A 234 -12.07 -4.91 11.78
C PHE A 234 -12.17 -5.18 13.27
N ALA A 235 -11.13 -5.75 13.88
CA ALA A 235 -11.11 -5.98 15.33
C ALA A 235 -11.21 -4.63 16.08
N GLY A 236 -12.28 -4.46 16.86
CA GLY A 236 -12.56 -3.21 17.57
C GLY A 236 -13.64 -2.34 16.91
N SER A 237 -14.21 -2.74 15.77
CA SER A 237 -15.43 -2.12 15.25
C SER A 237 -16.58 -2.17 16.27
N GLU A 238 -17.40 -1.13 16.30
CA GLU A 238 -18.53 -1.03 17.23
C GLU A 238 -19.68 -1.97 16.84
N GLU A 239 -19.77 -2.32 15.56
CA GLU A 239 -20.78 -3.20 15.00
C GLU A 239 -20.15 -4.35 14.23
N ALA A 240 -20.83 -5.51 14.22
CA ALA A 240 -20.45 -6.64 13.39
C ALA A 240 -20.79 -6.37 11.93
N GLY A 241 -19.89 -6.69 11.02
CA GLY A 241 -20.09 -6.47 9.59
C GLY A 241 -19.12 -7.24 8.70
N SER A 242 -19.30 -7.10 7.40
CA SER A 242 -18.43 -7.63 6.37
C SER A 242 -17.02 -7.03 6.47
N VAL A 243 -16.00 -7.81 6.16
CA VAL A 243 -14.63 -7.30 6.00
C VAL A 243 -14.44 -6.59 4.67
N ALA A 244 -15.28 -6.87 3.67
CA ALA A 244 -15.17 -6.32 2.32
C ALA A 244 -16.49 -6.47 1.56
N SER A 245 -17.47 -5.62 1.85
CA SER A 245 -18.70 -5.56 1.07
C SER A 245 -18.42 -5.10 -0.36
N ILE A 246 -19.32 -5.41 -1.29
CA ILE A 246 -19.13 -5.04 -2.69
C ILE A 246 -19.07 -3.54 -2.91
N ASP A 247 -19.86 -2.78 -2.14
CA ASP A 247 -19.87 -1.31 -2.24
C ASP A 247 -18.58 -0.72 -1.68
N PHE A 248 -18.04 -1.25 -0.60
CA PHE A 248 -16.73 -0.86 -0.05
C PHE A 248 -15.60 -1.07 -1.07
N VAL A 249 -15.57 -2.24 -1.72
CA VAL A 249 -14.56 -2.54 -2.75
C VAL A 249 -14.72 -1.61 -3.95
N ARG A 250 -15.96 -1.39 -4.43
CA ARG A 250 -16.24 -0.50 -5.55
C ARG A 250 -15.86 0.95 -5.23
N GLU A 251 -16.18 1.44 -4.04
CA GLU A 251 -15.79 2.77 -3.58
C GLU A 251 -14.27 2.91 -3.51
N GLY A 252 -13.58 1.94 -2.91
CA GLY A 252 -12.11 1.92 -2.84
C GLY A 252 -11.46 2.05 -4.22
N ILE A 253 -11.95 1.30 -5.20
CA ILE A 253 -11.48 1.34 -6.57
C ILE A 253 -11.79 2.70 -7.23
N THR A 254 -13.04 3.14 -7.19
CA THR A 254 -13.47 4.36 -7.90
C THR A 254 -12.83 5.62 -7.34
N GLU A 255 -12.66 5.72 -6.02
CA GLU A 255 -11.97 6.85 -5.40
C GLU A 255 -10.47 6.84 -5.73
N THR A 256 -9.81 5.66 -5.70
CA THR A 256 -8.39 5.57 -6.07
C THR A 256 -8.15 5.94 -7.54
N LEU A 257 -9.05 5.55 -8.45
CA LEU A 257 -8.93 5.86 -9.87
C LEU A 257 -9.08 7.35 -10.21
N LYS A 258 -9.51 8.19 -9.27
CA LYS A 258 -9.49 9.65 -9.43
C LYS A 258 -8.08 10.23 -9.36
N GLU A 259 -7.17 9.53 -8.70
CA GLU A 259 -5.80 9.97 -8.39
C GLU A 259 -4.74 9.12 -9.09
N VAL A 260 -5.00 7.84 -9.33
CA VAL A 260 -4.03 6.87 -9.86
C VAL A 260 -4.50 6.28 -11.19
N PRO A 261 -3.65 6.23 -12.23
CA PRO A 261 -3.98 5.56 -13.48
C PRO A 261 -4.30 4.07 -13.26
N LYS A 262 -5.34 3.57 -13.94
CA LYS A 262 -5.83 2.19 -13.76
C LYS A 262 -4.77 1.11 -14.04
N GLU A 263 -3.82 1.42 -14.91
CA GLU A 263 -2.70 0.54 -15.28
C GLU A 263 -1.71 0.31 -14.14
N LYS A 264 -1.86 1.05 -13.04
CA LYS A 264 -1.05 0.95 -11.82
C LYS A 264 -1.84 0.46 -10.62
N VAL A 265 -3.17 0.41 -10.70
CA VAL A 265 -4.02 0.05 -9.57
C VAL A 265 -4.19 -1.46 -9.49
N ILE A 266 -3.86 -2.02 -8.35
CA ILE A 266 -4.12 -3.43 -7.97
C ILE A 266 -5.10 -3.41 -6.80
N ASN A 267 -6.13 -4.26 -6.82
CA ASN A 267 -7.03 -4.38 -5.67
C ASN A 267 -6.76 -5.65 -4.87
N GLY A 268 -6.61 -5.51 -3.56
CA GLY A 268 -6.47 -6.59 -2.60
C GLY A 268 -7.80 -7.26 -2.28
N LEU A 269 -7.79 -8.58 -2.29
CA LEU A 269 -8.91 -9.45 -1.94
C LEU A 269 -8.63 -10.11 -0.59
N PRO A 270 -9.61 -10.20 0.33
CA PRO A 270 -9.44 -10.95 1.56
C PRO A 270 -9.66 -12.46 1.33
N PHE A 271 -8.73 -13.27 1.79
CA PHE A 271 -8.94 -14.72 1.95
C PHE A 271 -9.37 -15.08 3.38
N PHE A 272 -9.78 -14.07 4.13
CA PHE A 272 -10.27 -14.17 5.50
C PHE A 272 -11.60 -13.46 5.65
N THR A 273 -12.28 -13.82 6.71
CA THR A 273 -13.44 -13.08 7.21
C THR A 273 -13.35 -12.96 8.73
N ARG A 274 -14.36 -12.35 9.35
CA ARG A 274 -14.48 -12.26 10.80
C ARG A 274 -15.67 -13.06 11.31
N LEU A 275 -15.39 -14.00 12.22
CA LEU A 275 -16.41 -14.58 13.06
C LEU A 275 -16.65 -13.62 14.22
N TRP A 276 -17.80 -12.95 14.18
CA TRP A 276 -18.24 -12.01 15.20
C TRP A 276 -18.98 -12.73 16.32
N ILE A 277 -18.79 -12.28 17.56
CA ILE A 277 -19.38 -12.84 18.76
C ILE A 277 -19.96 -11.70 19.59
N GLU A 278 -21.29 -11.58 19.57
CA GLU A 278 -22.03 -10.66 20.44
C GLU A 278 -22.37 -11.37 21.75
N SER A 279 -21.86 -10.88 22.84
CA SER A 279 -22.04 -11.42 24.18
C SER A 279 -22.51 -10.36 25.16
N SER A 280 -22.89 -10.78 26.38
CA SER A 280 -23.21 -9.83 27.46
C SER A 280 -22.04 -8.91 27.86
N SER A 281 -20.80 -9.25 27.49
CA SER A 281 -19.59 -8.46 27.73
C SER A 281 -19.23 -7.53 26.56
N GLY A 282 -19.98 -7.58 25.47
CA GLY A 282 -19.75 -6.77 24.27
C GLY A 282 -19.47 -7.58 23.02
N LEU A 283 -19.07 -6.87 21.96
CA LEU A 283 -18.72 -7.42 20.67
C LEU A 283 -17.24 -7.79 20.62
N THR A 284 -16.94 -8.99 20.13
CA THR A 284 -15.56 -9.45 19.82
C THR A 284 -15.56 -10.13 18.46
N SER A 285 -14.38 -10.28 17.85
CA SER A 285 -14.27 -11.02 16.60
C SER A 285 -12.93 -11.73 16.49
N GLN A 286 -12.92 -12.77 15.65
CA GLN A 286 -11.72 -13.51 15.25
C GLN A 286 -11.63 -13.52 13.73
N ALA A 287 -10.46 -13.16 13.19
CA ALA A 287 -10.17 -13.34 11.78
C ALA A 287 -9.87 -14.82 11.51
N ILE A 288 -10.54 -15.40 10.53
CA ILE A 288 -10.43 -16.82 10.14
C ILE A 288 -10.39 -16.95 8.61
N GLY A 289 -9.64 -17.93 8.11
CA GLY A 289 -9.53 -18.20 6.68
C GLY A 289 -10.81 -18.81 6.09
N MET A 290 -10.87 -18.85 4.77
CA MET A 290 -12.07 -19.27 4.03
C MET A 290 -12.57 -20.67 4.44
N GLN A 291 -11.70 -21.66 4.53
CA GLN A 291 -12.07 -23.03 4.90
C GLN A 291 -12.52 -23.14 6.36
N GLU A 292 -11.90 -22.37 7.25
CA GLU A 292 -12.28 -22.33 8.67
C GLU A 292 -13.64 -21.67 8.85
N ALA A 293 -13.94 -20.63 8.09
CA ALA A 293 -15.22 -19.93 8.07
C ALA A 293 -16.38 -20.87 7.65
N GLU A 294 -16.22 -21.60 6.55
CA GLU A 294 -17.21 -22.60 6.12
C GLU A 294 -17.41 -23.71 7.19
N THR A 295 -16.31 -24.14 7.79
CA THR A 295 -16.33 -25.16 8.85
C THR A 295 -17.09 -24.65 10.08
N ALA A 296 -16.93 -23.39 10.46
CA ALA A 296 -17.65 -22.78 11.58
C ALA A 296 -19.17 -22.78 11.34
N VAL A 297 -19.62 -22.37 10.15
CA VAL A 297 -21.03 -22.39 9.74
C VAL A 297 -21.59 -23.81 9.73
N ALA A 298 -20.86 -24.77 9.17
CA ALA A 298 -21.26 -26.17 9.12
C ALA A 298 -21.39 -26.78 10.53
N ASN A 299 -20.44 -26.52 11.41
CA ASN A 299 -20.47 -26.99 12.80
C ASN A 299 -21.63 -26.40 13.61
N ALA A 300 -22.04 -25.18 13.31
CA ALA A 300 -23.21 -24.56 13.90
C ALA A 300 -24.55 -25.18 13.42
N GLY A 301 -24.51 -25.97 12.35
CA GLY A 301 -25.68 -26.61 11.77
C GLY A 301 -26.63 -25.61 11.08
N VAL A 302 -26.13 -24.47 10.68
CA VAL A 302 -26.87 -23.42 9.95
C VAL A 302 -26.46 -23.38 8.48
N THR A 303 -27.27 -22.73 7.66
CA THR A 303 -26.99 -22.53 6.24
C THR A 303 -26.82 -21.03 5.99
N ALA A 304 -25.71 -20.66 5.39
CA ALA A 304 -25.51 -19.29 4.94
C ALA A 304 -26.42 -18.98 3.74
N SER A 305 -26.90 -17.76 3.65
CA SER A 305 -27.73 -17.27 2.54
C SER A 305 -27.09 -16.03 1.93
N TRP A 306 -27.27 -15.90 0.62
CA TRP A 306 -26.77 -14.74 -0.11
C TRP A 306 -27.39 -13.44 0.38
N ASP A 307 -26.57 -12.51 0.75
CA ASP A 307 -26.91 -11.12 1.07
C ASP A 307 -26.61 -10.24 -0.14
N GLU A 308 -27.64 -9.66 -0.73
CA GLU A 308 -27.54 -8.84 -1.93
C GLU A 308 -26.83 -7.50 -1.66
N GLU A 309 -26.87 -6.99 -0.43
CA GLU A 309 -26.27 -5.72 -0.06
C GLU A 309 -24.74 -5.84 0.01
N THR A 310 -24.24 -6.85 0.69
CA THR A 310 -22.78 -7.08 0.79
C THR A 310 -22.24 -7.91 -0.36
N GLN A 311 -23.09 -8.60 -1.12
CA GLN A 311 -22.77 -9.64 -2.10
C GLN A 311 -21.85 -10.73 -1.50
N GLN A 312 -22.27 -11.23 -0.36
CA GLN A 312 -21.63 -12.32 0.38
C GLN A 312 -22.66 -13.30 0.93
N ASN A 313 -22.24 -14.51 1.22
CA ASN A 313 -23.06 -15.45 1.96
C ASN A 313 -22.99 -15.13 3.45
N TYR A 314 -24.12 -14.80 4.07
CA TYR A 314 -24.27 -14.46 5.47
C TYR A 314 -24.85 -15.60 6.28
N ALA A 315 -24.33 -15.83 7.48
CA ALA A 315 -24.91 -16.73 8.47
C ALA A 315 -24.90 -16.11 9.87
N GLU A 316 -25.95 -16.43 10.63
CA GLU A 316 -26.12 -16.06 12.04
C GLU A 316 -26.63 -17.24 12.83
N TRP A 317 -26.14 -17.41 14.06
CA TRP A 317 -26.65 -18.42 14.99
C TRP A 317 -26.43 -18.01 16.45
N THR A 318 -27.16 -18.68 17.35
CA THR A 318 -27.00 -18.48 18.79
C THR A 318 -26.50 -19.78 19.43
N ALA A 319 -25.42 -19.67 20.21
CA ALA A 319 -24.88 -20.76 21.01
C ALA A 319 -24.28 -20.21 22.31
N ASP A 320 -24.44 -20.95 23.40
CA ASP A 320 -23.90 -20.64 24.73
C ASP A 320 -24.26 -19.22 25.25
N GLY A 321 -25.44 -18.71 24.87
CA GLY A 321 -25.92 -17.39 25.25
C GLY A 321 -25.30 -16.23 24.45
N ASN A 322 -24.53 -16.50 23.40
CA ASN A 322 -23.95 -15.51 22.49
C ASN A 322 -24.60 -15.61 21.11
N THR A 323 -24.58 -14.49 20.37
CA THR A 323 -24.93 -14.46 18.95
C THR A 323 -23.66 -14.42 18.13
N TYR A 324 -23.58 -15.29 17.13
CA TYR A 324 -22.48 -15.38 16.17
C TYR A 324 -22.96 -14.88 14.82
N LYS A 325 -22.14 -14.06 14.16
CA LYS A 325 -22.40 -13.54 12.81
C LYS A 325 -21.18 -13.68 11.94
N ILE A 326 -21.37 -13.98 10.66
CA ILE A 326 -20.28 -14.13 9.70
C ILE A 326 -20.75 -13.81 8.28
N TRP A 327 -19.96 -13.04 7.55
CA TRP A 327 -20.06 -12.82 6.11
C TRP A 327 -18.91 -13.59 5.46
N LEU A 328 -19.24 -14.62 4.68
CA LEU A 328 -18.24 -15.52 4.10
C LEU A 328 -17.53 -14.87 2.93
N GLU A 329 -16.21 -15.03 2.89
CA GLU A 329 -15.49 -14.93 1.65
C GLU A 329 -15.42 -16.33 1.03
N ASP A 330 -15.98 -16.45 -0.17
CA ASP A 330 -16.08 -17.69 -0.93
C ASP A 330 -15.94 -17.42 -2.44
N GLU A 331 -16.13 -18.45 -3.28
CA GLU A 331 -16.04 -18.27 -4.72
C GLU A 331 -17.02 -17.24 -5.27
N GLN A 332 -18.26 -17.17 -4.70
CA GLN A 332 -19.29 -16.26 -5.19
C GLN A 332 -18.99 -14.80 -4.83
N SER A 333 -18.56 -14.54 -3.60
CA SER A 333 -18.20 -13.19 -3.14
C SER A 333 -16.94 -12.68 -3.83
N LEU A 334 -15.92 -13.53 -4.00
CA LEU A 334 -14.69 -13.16 -4.71
C LEU A 334 -14.96 -12.94 -6.20
N GLU A 335 -15.84 -13.73 -6.82
CA GLU A 335 -16.23 -13.52 -8.22
C GLU A 335 -16.92 -12.16 -8.41
N ALA A 336 -17.77 -11.74 -7.48
CA ALA A 336 -18.40 -10.43 -7.51
C ALA A 336 -17.37 -9.30 -7.47
N LYS A 337 -16.38 -9.38 -6.57
CA LYS A 337 -15.27 -8.41 -6.47
C LYS A 337 -14.38 -8.41 -7.71
N LEU A 338 -14.04 -9.58 -8.25
CA LEU A 338 -13.24 -9.72 -9.47
C LEU A 338 -13.96 -9.11 -10.69
N LYS A 339 -15.28 -9.22 -10.79
CA LYS A 339 -16.08 -8.55 -11.84
C LYS A 339 -15.96 -7.02 -11.76
N VAL A 340 -15.97 -6.44 -10.56
CA VAL A 340 -15.73 -5.01 -10.38
C VAL A 340 -14.33 -4.64 -10.85
N MET A 341 -13.32 -5.40 -10.47
CA MET A 341 -11.93 -5.14 -10.92
C MET A 341 -11.79 -5.21 -12.44
N GLN A 342 -12.46 -6.16 -13.09
CA GLN A 342 -12.48 -6.31 -14.55
C GLN A 342 -13.25 -5.16 -15.22
N GLU A 343 -14.37 -4.69 -14.63
CA GLU A 343 -15.15 -3.53 -15.12
C GLU A 343 -14.26 -2.28 -15.26
N TYR A 344 -13.35 -2.05 -14.32
CA TYR A 344 -12.42 -0.92 -14.33
C TYR A 344 -11.09 -1.22 -15.01
N ASP A 345 -10.87 -2.44 -15.49
CA ASP A 345 -9.65 -2.87 -16.17
C ASP A 345 -8.38 -2.56 -15.38
N LEU A 346 -8.36 -2.95 -14.09
CA LEU A 346 -7.24 -2.70 -13.20
C LEU A 346 -5.97 -3.45 -13.62
N ALA A 347 -4.81 -3.03 -13.10
CA ALA A 347 -3.51 -3.65 -13.33
C ALA A 347 -3.41 -5.08 -12.78
N GLY A 348 -4.24 -5.44 -11.82
CA GLY A 348 -4.23 -6.79 -11.26
C GLY A 348 -5.02 -6.96 -9.97
N ALA A 349 -4.82 -8.13 -9.36
CA ALA A 349 -5.34 -8.49 -8.05
C ALA A 349 -4.19 -8.79 -7.09
N ALA A 350 -4.43 -8.55 -5.80
CA ALA A 350 -3.61 -9.06 -4.70
C ALA A 350 -4.49 -9.85 -3.72
N ALA A 351 -3.93 -10.71 -2.88
CA ALA A 351 -4.70 -11.49 -1.93
C ALA A 351 -4.01 -11.60 -0.57
N TRP A 352 -4.71 -11.22 0.49
CA TRP A 352 -4.29 -11.41 1.87
C TRP A 352 -5.03 -12.59 2.47
N LYS A 353 -4.40 -13.67 2.74
CA LYS A 353 -3.01 -14.07 2.53
C LYS A 353 -2.94 -15.53 2.12
N LEU A 354 -1.80 -15.95 1.57
CA LEU A 354 -1.49 -17.35 1.30
C LEU A 354 -1.68 -18.22 2.55
N GLY A 355 -2.33 -19.38 2.34
CA GLY A 355 -2.71 -20.32 3.39
C GLY A 355 -4.08 -20.07 4.02
N PHE A 356 -4.79 -19.02 3.63
CA PHE A 356 -6.17 -18.74 4.03
C PHE A 356 -7.20 -19.06 2.95
N GLU A 357 -6.72 -19.26 1.72
CA GLU A 357 -7.56 -19.58 0.58
C GLU A 357 -8.14 -20.98 0.66
N LYS A 358 -9.27 -21.16 0.01
CA LYS A 358 -9.88 -22.45 -0.28
C LYS A 358 -9.39 -22.99 -1.62
N SER A 359 -9.42 -24.28 -1.80
CA SER A 359 -9.11 -24.93 -3.09
C SER A 359 -9.99 -24.38 -4.21
N GLY A 360 -9.42 -24.09 -5.37
CA GLY A 360 -10.12 -23.57 -6.56
C GLY A 360 -10.16 -22.03 -6.66
N ILE A 361 -9.77 -21.32 -5.61
CA ILE A 361 -9.80 -19.83 -5.58
C ILE A 361 -8.78 -19.25 -6.57
N TRP A 362 -7.60 -19.83 -6.67
CA TRP A 362 -6.58 -19.36 -7.59
C TRP A 362 -6.98 -19.52 -9.06
N GLU A 363 -7.67 -20.61 -9.39
CA GLU A 363 -8.26 -20.81 -10.71
C GLU A 363 -9.34 -19.77 -11.02
N LEU A 364 -10.14 -19.38 -10.02
CA LEU A 364 -11.12 -18.33 -10.16
C LEU A 364 -10.43 -17.00 -10.47
N ILE A 365 -9.47 -16.56 -9.63
CA ILE A 365 -8.74 -15.31 -9.82
C ILE A 365 -8.04 -15.28 -11.18
N SER A 366 -7.35 -16.36 -11.54
CA SER A 366 -6.61 -16.47 -12.81
C SER A 366 -7.50 -16.23 -14.03
N ARG A 367 -8.76 -16.67 -14.01
CA ARG A 367 -9.72 -16.46 -15.11
C ARG A 367 -10.05 -14.97 -15.32
N TYR A 368 -10.00 -14.16 -14.28
CA TYR A 368 -10.32 -12.74 -14.34
C TYR A 368 -9.08 -11.85 -14.56
N VAL A 369 -7.93 -12.30 -14.12
CA VAL A 369 -6.66 -11.55 -14.22
C VAL A 369 -5.91 -11.91 -15.50
N ASN A 370 -5.89 -13.19 -15.90
CA ASN A 370 -5.09 -13.69 -17.02
C ASN A 370 -5.93 -14.12 -18.25
N GLY A 371 -7.26 -13.96 -18.17
CA GLY A 371 -8.22 -14.39 -19.20
C GLY A 371 -8.41 -13.44 -20.36
#